data_5583c4d269fd4e2668a8553ee7f7ca74
#
_entry.id   5583c4d269fd4e2668a8553ee7f7ca74
#
_cell.length_a   1.000
_cell.length_b   1.000
_cell.length_c   1.000
_cell.angle_alpha   90.00
_cell.angle_beta   90.00
_cell.angle_gamma   90.00
#
_symmetry.space_group_name_H-M   'P 1'
#
loop_
_entity.id
_entity.type
_entity.pdbx_description
1 polymer ?
#
loop_
_entity_poly.entity_id
_entity_poly.type
_entity_poly.pdbx_seq_one_letter_code
_entity_poly.pdbx_strand_id
1 'polypeptide(L)'
;MIFNINFFEIIINVMAFVLAFMFVLTSFRKIRRKNKIIIKEKEEYNYLLKKQEEYLNLIIKRDEDIRKFRHDLNAHLIILEELLNKNDIKEANNYISKIKNNTSMKSKYKTSNAVINAIINDFSNRLDEDKIDFKLDSNIDIINYEKNLDIAICIYNLLLNAIESCEKLDINNRKIIISMEQIDSKFYFRQKNSCGVTYDIEKLTKLKSSKIDKKRHGYGLKNVEEIVKKYKGKINYSVKEKYFYTELLL
;
A
#
# COMPACT_ATOMS: atom_id res chain seq x y z
N MET A 1 -15.60 25.56 -88.09
CA MET A 1 -15.90 26.31 -86.90
C MET A 1 -14.75 26.07 -85.89
N ILE A 2 -13.72 26.96 -85.91
CA ILE A 2 -12.51 26.79 -85.11
C ILE A 2 -12.85 27.39 -83.76
N PHE A 3 -12.86 26.58 -82.69
CA PHE A 3 -13.02 27.04 -81.30
C PHE A 3 -11.83 27.96 -80.94
N ASN A 4 -12.05 29.25 -81.02
CA ASN A 4 -11.10 30.23 -80.46
C ASN A 4 -11.22 30.20 -78.95
N ILE A 5 -10.57 29.23 -78.34
CA ILE A 5 -10.49 29.18 -76.84
C ILE A 5 -9.61 30.34 -76.45
N ASN A 6 -10.21 31.33 -75.74
CA ASN A 6 -9.49 32.49 -75.28
C ASN A 6 -8.41 32.05 -74.27
N PHE A 7 -7.16 32.38 -74.50
CA PHE A 7 -6.01 32.05 -73.66
C PHE A 7 -6.29 32.30 -72.18
N PHE A 8 -7.11 33.28 -71.89
CA PHE A 8 -7.57 33.65 -70.56
C PHE A 8 -8.48 32.57 -69.92
N GLU A 9 -9.35 31.94 -70.67
CA GLU A 9 -10.21 30.82 -70.19
C GLU A 9 -9.39 29.59 -69.85
N ILE A 10 -8.34 29.28 -70.57
CA ILE A 10 -7.42 28.17 -70.27
C ILE A 10 -6.73 28.44 -68.94
N ILE A 11 -6.22 29.65 -68.70
CA ILE A 11 -5.55 29.99 -67.42
C ILE A 11 -6.52 29.87 -66.24
N ILE A 12 -7.76 30.35 -66.36
CA ILE A 12 -8.77 30.26 -65.31
C ILE A 12 -9.09 28.79 -65.00
N ASN A 13 -9.28 27.94 -66.01
CA ASN A 13 -9.57 26.54 -65.83
C ASN A 13 -8.40 25.77 -65.19
N VAL A 14 -7.16 26.07 -65.57
CA VAL A 14 -5.95 25.50 -64.93
C VAL A 14 -5.83 25.94 -63.47
N MET A 15 -6.07 27.23 -63.19
CA MET A 15 -6.05 27.71 -61.79
C MET A 15 -7.15 27.04 -60.93
N ALA A 16 -8.38 26.92 -61.47
CA ALA A 16 -9.47 26.23 -60.77
C ALA A 16 -9.14 24.78 -60.49
N PHE A 17 -8.52 24.09 -61.45
CA PHE A 17 -8.08 22.67 -61.29
C PHE A 17 -6.99 22.57 -60.22
N VAL A 18 -6.01 23.47 -60.19
CA VAL A 18 -4.94 23.48 -59.18
C VAL A 18 -5.52 23.70 -57.79
N LEU A 19 -6.45 24.67 -57.65
CA LEU A 19 -7.11 24.94 -56.37
C LEU A 19 -7.94 23.73 -55.90
N ALA A 20 -8.71 23.10 -56.79
CA ALA A 20 -9.48 21.89 -56.46
C ALA A 20 -8.54 20.75 -56.02
N PHE A 21 -7.44 20.55 -56.75
CA PHE A 21 -6.44 19.53 -56.38
C PHE A 21 -5.79 19.79 -55.01
N MET A 22 -5.42 21.04 -54.74
CA MET A 22 -4.91 21.47 -53.44
C MET A 22 -5.92 21.21 -52.30
N PHE A 23 -7.21 21.49 -52.53
CA PHE A 23 -8.28 21.23 -51.59
C PHE A 23 -8.44 19.73 -51.32
N VAL A 24 -8.40 18.90 -52.33
CA VAL A 24 -8.44 17.42 -52.17
C VAL A 24 -7.24 16.93 -51.39
N LEU A 25 -6.03 17.40 -51.69
CA LEU A 25 -4.80 17.02 -50.96
C LEU A 25 -4.85 17.41 -49.48
N THR A 26 -5.31 18.63 -49.19
CA THR A 26 -5.43 19.09 -47.78
C THR A 26 -6.47 18.30 -47.01
N SER A 27 -7.62 18.01 -47.65
CA SER A 27 -8.68 17.17 -47.07
C SER A 27 -8.19 15.74 -46.81
N PHE A 28 -7.45 15.14 -47.75
CA PHE A 28 -6.88 13.82 -47.58
C PHE A 28 -5.83 13.77 -46.43
N ARG A 29 -5.00 14.80 -46.33
CA ARG A 29 -4.05 14.95 -45.21
C ARG A 29 -4.78 15.07 -43.88
N LYS A 30 -5.88 15.83 -43.81
CA LYS A 30 -6.70 16.00 -42.61
C LYS A 30 -7.36 14.69 -42.16
N ILE A 31 -7.91 13.91 -43.13
CA ILE A 31 -8.49 12.59 -42.84
C ILE A 31 -7.42 11.61 -42.33
N ARG A 32 -6.25 11.55 -43.00
CA ARG A 32 -5.14 10.70 -42.53
C ARG A 32 -4.68 11.04 -41.10
N ARG A 33 -4.60 12.33 -40.75
CA ARG A 33 -4.25 12.76 -39.40
C ARG A 33 -5.30 12.33 -38.38
N LYS A 34 -6.59 12.52 -38.69
CA LYS A 34 -7.68 12.06 -37.81
C LYS A 34 -7.66 10.53 -37.62
N ASN A 35 -7.52 9.76 -38.68
CA ASN A 35 -7.45 8.31 -38.58
C ASN A 35 -6.25 7.85 -37.70
N LYS A 36 -5.10 8.49 -37.85
CA LYS A 36 -3.93 8.18 -37.02
C LYS A 36 -4.18 8.45 -35.53
N ILE A 37 -4.89 9.52 -35.19
CA ILE A 37 -5.28 9.84 -33.80
C ILE A 37 -6.24 8.79 -33.28
N ILE A 38 -7.30 8.45 -34.03
CA ILE A 38 -8.30 7.46 -33.64
C ILE A 38 -7.66 6.06 -33.42
N ILE A 39 -6.72 5.67 -34.27
CA ILE A 39 -6.00 4.40 -34.11
C ILE A 39 -5.20 4.42 -32.79
N LYS A 40 -4.48 5.50 -32.52
CA LYS A 40 -3.71 5.64 -31.28
C LYS A 40 -4.59 5.61 -30.02
N GLU A 41 -5.70 6.33 -30.03
CA GLU A 41 -6.68 6.33 -28.94
C GLU A 41 -7.28 4.92 -28.72
N LYS A 42 -7.56 4.20 -29.80
CA LYS A 42 -8.06 2.81 -29.73
C LYS A 42 -7.01 1.86 -29.14
N GLU A 43 -5.73 2.01 -29.50
CA GLU A 43 -4.64 1.20 -28.95
C GLU A 43 -4.48 1.48 -27.45
N GLU A 44 -4.52 2.75 -27.05
CA GLU A 44 -4.44 3.15 -25.64
C GLU A 44 -5.64 2.62 -24.83
N TYR A 45 -6.85 2.72 -25.40
CA TYR A 45 -8.05 2.18 -24.78
C TYR A 45 -7.98 0.65 -24.61
N ASN A 46 -7.53 -0.09 -25.61
CA ASN A 46 -7.35 -1.54 -25.53
C ASN A 46 -6.27 -1.92 -24.50
N TYR A 47 -5.19 -1.14 -24.40
CA TYR A 47 -4.17 -1.34 -23.37
C TYR A 47 -4.76 -1.16 -21.97
N LEU A 48 -5.57 -0.12 -21.74
CA LEU A 48 -6.23 0.12 -20.47
C LEU A 48 -7.22 -0.98 -20.11
N LEU A 49 -8.01 -1.47 -21.08
CA LEU A 49 -8.92 -2.61 -20.86
C LEU A 49 -8.15 -3.86 -20.43
N LYS A 50 -7.06 -4.19 -21.11
CA LYS A 50 -6.22 -5.34 -20.74
C LYS A 50 -5.66 -5.20 -19.32
N LYS A 51 -5.19 -4.02 -18.96
CA LYS A 51 -4.72 -3.73 -17.60
C LYS A 51 -5.83 -3.87 -16.54
N GLN A 52 -7.03 -3.47 -16.88
CA GLN A 52 -8.19 -3.62 -16.01
C GLN A 52 -8.55 -5.10 -15.80
N GLU A 53 -8.50 -5.91 -16.85
CA GLU A 53 -8.74 -7.36 -16.80
C GLU A 53 -7.67 -8.07 -15.94
N GLU A 54 -6.38 -7.78 -16.16
CA GLU A 54 -5.29 -8.29 -15.34
C GLU A 54 -5.49 -7.96 -13.85
N TYR A 55 -5.95 -6.75 -13.56
CA TYR A 55 -6.22 -6.29 -12.22
C TYR A 55 -7.42 -7.02 -11.57
N LEU A 56 -8.52 -7.22 -12.32
CA LEU A 56 -9.67 -7.98 -11.84
C LEU A 56 -9.30 -9.43 -11.52
N ASN A 57 -8.51 -10.07 -12.38
CA ASN A 57 -8.02 -11.43 -12.15
C ASN A 57 -7.14 -11.52 -10.87
N LEU A 58 -6.33 -10.50 -10.61
CA LEU A 58 -5.55 -10.42 -9.37
C LEU A 58 -6.45 -10.31 -8.12
N ILE A 59 -7.54 -9.53 -8.20
CA ILE A 59 -8.51 -9.38 -7.10
C ILE A 59 -9.21 -10.71 -6.83
N ILE A 60 -9.68 -11.40 -7.88
CA ILE A 60 -10.37 -12.70 -7.76
C ILE A 60 -9.44 -13.71 -7.08
N LYS A 61 -8.21 -13.83 -7.55
CA LYS A 61 -7.21 -14.72 -6.95
C LYS A 61 -6.97 -14.41 -5.47
N ARG A 62 -6.85 -13.13 -5.12
CA ARG A 62 -6.70 -12.73 -3.71
C ARG A 62 -7.92 -13.09 -2.85
N ASP A 63 -9.13 -12.94 -3.38
CA ASP A 63 -10.33 -13.31 -2.65
C ASP A 63 -10.40 -14.83 -2.38
N GLU A 64 -9.99 -15.64 -3.37
CA GLU A 64 -9.85 -17.09 -3.22
C GLU A 64 -8.81 -17.46 -2.15
N ASP A 65 -7.62 -16.83 -2.16
CA ASP A 65 -6.57 -17.04 -1.17
C ASP A 65 -7.05 -16.66 0.25
N ILE A 66 -7.78 -15.56 0.39
CA ILE A 66 -8.37 -15.13 1.67
C ILE A 66 -9.44 -16.11 2.14
N ARG A 67 -10.29 -16.64 1.26
CA ARG A 67 -11.29 -17.65 1.62
C ARG A 67 -10.62 -18.94 2.11
N LYS A 68 -9.61 -19.41 1.40
CA LYS A 68 -8.82 -20.56 1.79
C LYS A 68 -8.16 -20.35 3.15
N PHE A 69 -7.50 -19.22 3.34
CA PHE A 69 -6.88 -18.87 4.61
C PHE A 69 -7.89 -18.86 5.77
N ARG A 70 -9.07 -18.26 5.58
CA ARG A 70 -10.12 -18.26 6.62
C ARG A 70 -10.63 -19.66 6.94
N HIS A 71 -10.79 -20.50 5.92
CA HIS A 71 -11.20 -21.90 6.11
C HIS A 71 -10.16 -22.65 6.95
N ASP A 72 -8.89 -22.54 6.60
CA ASP A 72 -7.80 -23.22 7.30
C ASP A 72 -7.65 -22.70 8.74
N LEU A 73 -7.77 -21.39 8.94
CA LEU A 73 -7.74 -20.77 10.26
C LEU A 73 -8.91 -21.27 11.14
N ASN A 74 -10.12 -21.34 10.59
CA ASN A 74 -11.28 -21.87 11.32
C ASN A 74 -11.09 -23.34 11.71
N ALA A 75 -10.51 -24.17 10.84
CA ALA A 75 -10.19 -25.55 11.17
C ALA A 75 -9.20 -25.64 12.35
N HIS A 76 -8.17 -24.81 12.36
CA HIS A 76 -7.23 -24.73 13.48
C HIS A 76 -7.88 -24.28 14.79
N LEU A 77 -8.78 -23.29 14.72
CA LEU A 77 -9.51 -22.79 15.89
C LEU A 77 -10.46 -23.83 16.48
N ILE A 78 -11.18 -24.59 15.64
CA ILE A 78 -12.06 -25.69 16.10
C ILE A 78 -11.25 -26.75 16.85
N ILE A 79 -10.09 -27.17 16.33
CA ILE A 79 -9.25 -28.17 16.99
C ILE A 79 -8.76 -27.64 18.34
N LEU A 80 -8.34 -26.38 18.41
CA LEU A 80 -7.90 -25.77 19.67
C LEU A 80 -9.02 -25.67 20.69
N GLU A 81 -10.23 -25.27 20.25
CA GLU A 81 -11.41 -25.20 21.11
C GLU A 81 -11.77 -26.58 21.68
N GLU A 82 -11.72 -27.65 20.87
CA GLU A 82 -11.98 -29.01 21.32
C GLU A 82 -10.95 -29.48 22.35
N LEU A 83 -9.64 -29.21 22.14
CA LEU A 83 -8.58 -29.54 23.08
C LEU A 83 -8.71 -28.81 24.41
N LEU A 84 -9.09 -27.52 24.36
CA LEU A 84 -9.32 -26.72 25.57
C LEU A 84 -10.57 -27.17 26.33
N ASN A 85 -11.65 -27.54 25.64
CA ASN A 85 -12.88 -28.06 26.26
C ASN A 85 -12.62 -29.41 26.96
N LYS A 86 -11.68 -30.21 26.47
CA LYS A 86 -11.23 -31.46 27.12
C LYS A 86 -10.23 -31.21 28.25
N ASN A 87 -9.90 -29.97 28.59
CA ASN A 87 -8.84 -29.59 29.55
C ASN A 87 -7.45 -30.16 29.19
N ASP A 88 -7.22 -30.52 27.91
CA ASP A 88 -5.93 -31.02 27.45
C ASP A 88 -5.01 -29.86 27.02
N ILE A 89 -4.61 -29.07 28.02
CA ILE A 89 -3.74 -27.91 27.82
C ILE A 89 -2.40 -28.30 27.21
N LYS A 90 -1.91 -29.50 27.52
CA LYS A 90 -0.62 -29.99 27.01
C LYS A 90 -0.69 -30.24 25.51
N GLU A 91 -1.73 -30.92 25.02
CA GLU A 91 -1.90 -31.15 23.59
C GLU A 91 -2.27 -29.87 22.82
N ALA A 92 -3.06 -28.96 23.41
CA ALA A 92 -3.32 -27.64 22.84
C ALA A 92 -2.00 -26.87 22.65
N ASN A 93 -1.10 -26.86 23.62
CA ASN A 93 0.21 -26.23 23.50
C ASN A 93 1.11 -26.89 22.45
N ASN A 94 1.07 -28.22 22.37
CA ASN A 94 1.78 -28.97 21.32
C ASN A 94 1.25 -28.64 19.94
N TYR A 95 -0.07 -28.53 19.78
CA TYR A 95 -0.71 -28.15 18.52
C TYR A 95 -0.34 -26.74 18.08
N ILE A 96 -0.41 -25.77 19.00
CA ILE A 96 0.04 -24.38 18.77
C ILE A 96 1.53 -24.37 18.35
N SER A 97 2.36 -25.17 19.01
CA SER A 97 3.79 -25.28 18.71
C SER A 97 4.05 -25.87 17.31
N LYS A 98 3.25 -26.86 16.88
CA LYS A 98 3.32 -27.40 15.50
C LYS A 98 2.94 -26.35 14.46
N ILE A 99 1.89 -25.57 14.69
CA ILE A 99 1.51 -24.43 13.81
C ILE A 99 2.62 -23.38 13.76
N LYS A 100 3.23 -23.06 14.92
CA LYS A 100 4.35 -22.10 15.00
C LYS A 100 5.66 -22.62 14.43
N ASN A 101 5.96 -23.91 14.55
CA ASN A 101 7.24 -24.48 14.08
C ASN A 101 7.37 -24.56 12.56
N ASN A 102 6.27 -24.37 11.82
CA ASN A 102 6.33 -24.01 10.39
C ASN A 102 6.81 -22.58 10.17
N THR A 103 6.90 -21.77 11.21
CA THR A 103 7.50 -20.43 11.27
C THR A 103 8.51 -20.43 12.42
N SER A 104 9.80 -20.65 12.14
CA SER A 104 10.88 -20.66 13.15
C SER A 104 11.08 -19.26 13.75
N MET A 105 10.29 -18.92 14.78
CA MET A 105 10.42 -17.65 15.48
C MET A 105 11.23 -17.81 16.76
N LYS A 106 12.52 -17.47 16.70
CA LYS A 106 13.28 -17.16 17.92
C LYS A 106 12.83 -15.79 18.43
N SER A 107 12.29 -15.75 19.66
CA SER A 107 11.92 -14.48 20.30
C SER A 107 13.18 -13.64 20.56
N LYS A 108 13.40 -12.64 19.71
CA LYS A 108 14.56 -11.73 19.76
C LYS A 108 14.31 -10.52 20.63
N TYR A 109 13.07 -10.07 20.65
CA TYR A 109 12.66 -8.87 21.38
C TYR A 109 11.72 -9.23 22.54
N LYS A 110 11.90 -8.60 23.69
CA LYS A 110 11.10 -8.83 24.89
C LYS A 110 10.54 -7.52 25.41
N THR A 111 9.22 -7.48 25.60
CA THR A 111 8.52 -6.48 26.39
C THR A 111 7.76 -7.18 27.51
N SER A 112 7.24 -6.49 28.48
CA SER A 112 6.37 -7.06 29.52
C SER A 112 4.98 -7.47 29.00
N ASN A 113 4.62 -7.08 27.78
CA ASN A 113 3.33 -7.38 27.17
C ASN A 113 3.45 -8.50 26.11
N ALA A 114 2.82 -9.66 26.38
CA ALA A 114 2.92 -10.84 25.52
C ALA A 114 2.35 -10.64 24.11
N VAL A 115 1.29 -9.83 23.95
CA VAL A 115 0.67 -9.56 22.63
C VAL A 115 1.59 -8.71 21.77
N ILE A 116 2.18 -7.67 22.37
CA ILE A 116 3.15 -6.80 21.69
C ILE A 116 4.43 -7.59 21.33
N ASN A 117 4.90 -8.45 22.25
CA ASN A 117 6.01 -9.36 21.97
C ASN A 117 5.74 -10.23 20.73
N ALA A 118 4.56 -10.82 20.64
CA ALA A 118 4.21 -11.67 19.51
C ALA A 118 4.32 -10.89 18.18
N ILE A 119 3.79 -9.68 18.14
CA ILE A 119 3.82 -8.83 16.94
C ILE A 119 5.25 -8.43 16.56
N ILE A 120 6.03 -7.91 17.51
CA ILE A 120 7.39 -7.44 17.21
C ILE A 120 8.28 -8.60 16.76
N ASN A 121 8.13 -9.78 17.39
CA ASN A 121 8.89 -10.95 17.01
C ASN A 121 8.43 -11.54 15.66
N ASP A 122 7.18 -11.35 15.25
CA ASP A 122 6.69 -11.69 13.91
C ASP A 122 7.47 -10.95 12.82
N PHE A 123 7.81 -9.71 13.06
CA PHE A 123 8.62 -8.90 12.15
C PHE A 123 10.13 -9.13 12.24
N SER A 124 10.62 -9.88 13.24
CA SER A 124 12.06 -10.02 13.50
C SER A 124 12.83 -10.57 12.31
N ASN A 125 12.29 -11.59 11.63
CA ASN A 125 12.93 -12.19 10.46
C ASN A 125 13.03 -11.17 9.31
N ARG A 126 11.96 -10.44 9.05
CA ARG A 126 11.93 -9.42 7.99
C ARG A 126 12.88 -8.26 8.30
N LEU A 127 12.95 -7.84 9.58
CA LEU A 127 13.90 -6.82 10.01
C LEU A 127 15.35 -7.24 9.78
N ASP A 128 15.67 -8.53 10.00
CA ASP A 128 17.00 -9.10 9.80
C ASP A 128 17.32 -9.29 8.30
N GLU A 129 16.39 -9.86 7.51
CA GLU A 129 16.53 -10.05 6.07
C GLU A 129 16.72 -8.73 5.34
N ASP A 130 15.97 -7.70 5.71
CA ASP A 130 16.06 -6.36 5.14
C ASP A 130 17.21 -5.53 5.72
N LYS A 131 17.97 -6.10 6.66
CA LYS A 131 19.12 -5.45 7.34
C LYS A 131 18.76 -4.08 7.94
N ILE A 132 17.62 -4.02 8.63
CA ILE A 132 17.14 -2.80 9.28
C ILE A 132 17.76 -2.68 10.69
N ASP A 133 18.45 -1.57 10.98
CA ASP A 133 18.88 -1.22 12.36
C ASP A 133 17.64 -0.93 13.21
N PHE A 134 17.14 -1.96 13.90
CA PHE A 134 15.93 -1.88 14.72
C PHE A 134 16.27 -1.76 16.20
N LYS A 135 15.73 -0.71 16.85
CA LYS A 135 15.85 -0.50 18.29
C LYS A 135 14.48 -0.38 18.92
N LEU A 136 14.28 -1.13 20.02
CA LEU A 136 13.06 -1.14 20.79
C LEU A 136 13.37 -0.75 22.24
N ASP A 137 12.70 0.27 22.73
CA ASP A 137 12.62 0.64 24.14
C ASP A 137 11.17 0.52 24.59
N SER A 138 10.91 -0.26 25.63
CA SER A 138 9.55 -0.57 26.07
C SER A 138 9.44 -0.70 27.56
N ASN A 139 8.65 0.20 28.14
CA ASN A 139 8.24 0.17 29.53
C ASN A 139 6.70 0.19 29.61
N ILE A 140 6.07 -1.00 29.43
CA ILE A 140 4.62 -1.15 29.32
C ILE A 140 4.18 -2.26 30.25
N ASP A 141 3.26 -1.98 31.16
CA ASP A 141 2.56 -2.98 31.95
C ASP A 141 1.35 -3.58 31.22
N ILE A 142 0.72 -4.58 31.81
CA ILE A 142 -0.45 -5.24 31.24
C ILE A 142 -1.65 -4.27 31.33
N ILE A 143 -2.08 -3.79 30.16
CA ILE A 143 -3.31 -3.00 30.01
C ILE A 143 -4.49 -3.98 29.87
N ASN A 144 -5.73 -3.49 30.00
CA ASN A 144 -6.94 -4.25 29.69
C ASN A 144 -6.81 -4.99 28.35
N TYR A 145 -7.28 -6.24 28.30
CA TYR A 145 -7.13 -7.15 27.13
C TYR A 145 -7.62 -6.53 25.81
N GLU A 146 -8.80 -5.88 25.81
CA GLU A 146 -9.33 -5.24 24.58
C GLU A 146 -8.43 -4.11 24.08
N LYS A 147 -7.96 -3.26 25.00
CA LYS A 147 -7.04 -2.17 24.68
C LYS A 147 -5.69 -2.71 24.18
N ASN A 148 -5.23 -3.84 24.70
CA ASN A 148 -4.01 -4.51 24.22
C ASN A 148 -4.11 -4.96 22.77
N LEU A 149 -5.25 -5.52 22.34
CA LEU A 149 -5.48 -5.91 20.95
C LEU A 149 -5.48 -4.69 20.02
N ASP A 150 -6.16 -3.62 20.41
CA ASP A 150 -6.21 -2.39 19.61
C ASP A 150 -4.82 -1.74 19.49
N ILE A 151 -4.06 -1.69 20.59
CA ILE A 151 -2.66 -1.22 20.59
C ILE A 151 -1.81 -2.10 19.66
N ALA A 152 -1.98 -3.42 19.74
CA ALA A 152 -1.27 -4.37 18.90
C ALA A 152 -1.55 -4.14 17.41
N ILE A 153 -2.80 -3.88 17.03
CA ILE A 153 -3.20 -3.52 15.66
C ILE A 153 -2.52 -2.21 15.22
N CYS A 154 -2.46 -1.21 16.10
CA CYS A 154 -1.75 0.04 15.80
C CYS A 154 -0.26 -0.20 15.56
N ILE A 155 0.41 -0.91 16.47
CA ILE A 155 1.85 -1.23 16.35
C ILE A 155 2.13 -2.00 15.08
N TYR A 156 1.33 -3.04 14.77
CA TYR A 156 1.47 -3.82 13.54
C TYR A 156 1.44 -2.93 12.29
N ASN A 157 0.42 -2.11 12.16
CA ASN A 157 0.26 -1.25 10.98
C ASN A 157 1.36 -0.17 10.88
N LEU A 158 1.75 0.42 12.00
CA LEU A 158 2.79 1.44 12.02
C LEU A 158 4.17 0.84 11.73
N LEU A 159 4.50 -0.32 12.30
CA LEU A 159 5.76 -1.01 12.05
C LEU A 159 5.85 -1.52 10.60
N LEU A 160 4.76 -2.07 10.05
CA LEU A 160 4.70 -2.48 8.65
C LEU A 160 5.02 -1.30 7.71
N ASN A 161 4.39 -0.16 7.94
CA ASN A 161 4.64 1.06 7.16
C ASN A 161 6.09 1.55 7.27
N ALA A 162 6.70 1.42 8.46
CA ALA A 162 8.09 1.79 8.68
C ALA A 162 9.06 0.89 7.91
N ILE A 163 8.82 -0.43 7.93
CA ILE A 163 9.62 -1.42 7.18
C ILE A 163 9.52 -1.13 5.68
N GLU A 164 8.31 -1.00 5.14
CA GLU A 164 8.08 -0.68 3.72
C GLU A 164 8.73 0.66 3.29
N SER A 165 8.85 1.61 4.21
CA SER A 165 9.57 2.86 3.96
C SER A 165 11.09 2.64 3.91
N CYS A 166 11.63 1.82 4.81
CA CYS A 166 13.05 1.49 4.88
C CYS A 166 13.50 0.64 3.68
N GLU A 167 12.68 -0.30 3.20
CA GLU A 167 12.97 -1.15 2.04
C GLU A 167 13.31 -0.36 0.77
N LYS A 168 12.78 0.86 0.65
CA LYS A 168 13.03 1.77 -0.48
C LYS A 168 14.38 2.47 -0.42
N LEU A 169 15.16 2.27 0.66
CA LEU A 169 16.44 2.91 0.91
C LEU A 169 17.59 1.94 0.74
N ASP A 170 18.79 2.50 0.56
CA ASP A 170 20.02 1.74 0.66
C ASP A 170 20.17 1.11 2.06
N ILE A 171 20.69 -0.11 2.12
CA ILE A 171 20.80 -0.94 3.32
C ILE A 171 21.41 -0.18 4.51
N ASN A 172 22.48 0.61 4.27
CA ASN A 172 23.19 1.36 5.32
C ASN A 172 22.36 2.51 5.93
N ASN A 173 21.24 2.86 5.30
CA ASN A 173 20.38 3.97 5.72
C ASN A 173 19.08 3.50 6.37
N ARG A 174 18.89 2.18 6.54
CA ARG A 174 17.65 1.60 7.07
C ARG A 174 17.67 1.57 8.60
N LYS A 175 16.84 2.37 9.21
CA LYS A 175 16.76 2.46 10.67
C LYS A 175 15.33 2.65 11.15
N ILE A 176 14.95 1.91 12.19
CA ILE A 176 13.68 2.04 12.90
C ILE A 176 13.96 2.06 14.40
N ILE A 177 13.44 3.05 15.09
CA ILE A 177 13.50 3.16 16.54
C ILE A 177 12.06 3.29 17.05
N ILE A 178 11.69 2.44 18.01
CA ILE A 178 10.39 2.46 18.67
C ILE A 178 10.61 2.65 20.16
N SER A 179 9.85 3.57 20.76
CA SER A 179 9.74 3.75 22.21
C SER A 179 8.27 3.63 22.58
N MET A 180 8.00 2.84 23.61
CA MET A 180 6.66 2.60 24.13
C MET A 180 6.67 2.78 25.65
N GLU A 181 5.79 3.61 26.14
CA GLU A 181 5.67 3.89 27.58
C GLU A 181 4.20 3.86 28.00
N GLN A 182 3.96 3.38 29.20
CA GLN A 182 2.67 3.51 29.85
C GLN A 182 2.83 4.41 31.05
N ILE A 183 2.06 5.50 31.08
CA ILE A 183 2.01 6.43 32.22
C ILE A 183 0.53 6.49 32.62
N ASP A 184 0.26 6.03 33.84
CA ASP A 184 -1.10 5.83 34.34
C ASP A 184 -1.92 4.91 33.44
N SER A 185 -3.08 5.38 32.94
CA SER A 185 -3.95 4.66 32.01
C SER A 185 -3.66 4.96 30.54
N LYS A 186 -2.66 5.80 30.25
CA LYS A 186 -2.33 6.27 28.90
C LYS A 186 -1.17 5.49 28.32
N PHE A 187 -1.31 5.10 27.06
CA PHE A 187 -0.27 4.46 26.28
C PHE A 187 0.35 5.46 25.32
N TYR A 188 1.67 5.61 25.41
CA TYR A 188 2.48 6.45 24.54
C TYR A 188 3.31 5.57 23.62
N PHE A 189 3.23 5.82 22.32
CA PHE A 189 4.05 5.17 21.31
C PHE A 189 4.73 6.22 20.45
N ARG A 190 6.03 6.09 20.30
CA ARG A 190 6.84 6.92 19.41
C ARG A 190 7.62 6.03 18.48
N GLN A 191 7.57 6.34 17.20
CA GLN A 191 8.33 5.65 16.17
C GLN A 191 9.09 6.67 15.34
N LYS A 192 10.35 6.37 15.09
CA LYS A 192 11.21 7.09 14.16
C LYS A 192 11.74 6.08 13.14
N ASN A 193 11.49 6.30 11.85
CA ASN A 193 12.04 5.46 10.81
C ASN A 193 12.67 6.30 9.70
N SER A 194 13.70 5.74 9.06
CA SER A 194 14.31 6.34 7.88
C SER A 194 13.31 6.45 6.73
N CYS A 195 13.35 7.55 5.98
CA CYS A 195 12.57 7.76 4.78
C CYS A 195 13.39 8.46 3.68
N GLY A 196 13.17 8.07 2.41
CA GLY A 196 14.05 8.44 1.29
C GLY A 196 13.88 9.82 0.71
N VAL A 197 12.94 10.63 1.20
CA VAL A 197 12.65 11.95 0.61
C VAL A 197 12.30 12.91 1.75
N THR A 198 12.74 14.17 1.62
CA THR A 198 12.09 15.28 2.30
C THR A 198 10.64 15.34 1.85
N TYR A 199 9.77 14.59 2.52
CA TYR A 199 8.33 14.65 2.27
C TYR A 199 7.86 16.04 2.64
N ASP A 200 7.30 16.73 1.67
CA ASP A 200 6.56 17.96 1.90
C ASP A 200 5.33 17.57 2.76
N ILE A 201 5.32 17.98 4.02
CA ILE A 201 4.27 17.64 5.00
C ILE A 201 2.89 18.08 4.48
N GLU A 202 2.82 19.16 3.68
CA GLU A 202 1.60 19.57 3.01
C GLU A 202 1.09 18.54 1.99
N LYS A 203 1.97 17.74 1.39
CA LYS A 203 1.54 16.63 0.52
C LYS A 203 1.04 15.43 1.31
N LEU A 204 1.56 15.14 2.50
CA LEU A 204 1.05 14.08 3.37
C LEU A 204 -0.37 14.37 3.88
N THR A 205 -0.68 15.60 4.22
CA THR A 205 -2.04 16.04 4.55
C THR A 205 -2.94 16.11 3.31
N LYS A 206 -2.38 16.38 2.11
CA LYS A 206 -3.09 16.36 0.81
C LYS A 206 -3.15 14.96 0.18
N LEU A 207 -2.34 13.98 0.59
CA LEU A 207 -2.48 12.56 0.21
C LEU A 207 -3.80 11.94 0.70
N LYS A 208 -4.55 12.63 1.53
CA LYS A 208 -6.00 12.36 1.70
C LYS A 208 -6.80 12.48 0.38
N SER A 209 -6.24 13.01 -0.71
CA SER A 209 -6.97 13.31 -1.95
C SER A 209 -6.37 12.83 -3.27
N SER A 210 -5.13 12.33 -3.35
CA SER A 210 -4.57 11.90 -4.65
C SER A 210 -4.84 10.43 -4.95
N LYS A 211 -5.53 10.20 -6.07
CA LYS A 211 -6.14 8.92 -6.50
C LYS A 211 -5.17 7.81 -6.98
N ILE A 212 -3.87 7.98 -6.93
CA ILE A 212 -2.95 7.08 -7.66
C ILE A 212 -2.32 5.97 -6.79
N ASP A 213 -2.19 6.14 -5.46
CA ASP A 213 -1.57 5.12 -4.59
C ASP A 213 -2.49 4.56 -3.49
N LYS A 214 -3.79 4.78 -3.60
CA LYS A 214 -4.82 4.42 -2.60
C LYS A 214 -4.99 2.93 -2.30
N LYS A 215 -4.38 2.02 -3.06
CA LYS A 215 -4.73 0.59 -3.00
C LYS A 215 -3.82 -0.30 -2.15
N ARG A 216 -2.66 0.17 -1.71
CA ARG A 216 -1.79 -0.61 -0.81
C ARG A 216 -1.60 0.01 0.59
N HIS A 217 -1.60 1.34 0.72
CA HIS A 217 -1.31 2.04 2.00
C HIS A 217 -2.55 2.62 2.72
N GLY A 218 -3.76 2.53 2.14
CA GLY A 218 -4.95 3.23 2.67
C GLY A 218 -5.58 2.61 3.91
N TYR A 219 -5.52 1.28 4.07
CA TYR A 219 -6.28 0.60 5.13
C TYR A 219 -5.58 0.58 6.48
N GLY A 220 -4.26 0.41 6.51
CA GLY A 220 -3.49 0.32 7.77
C GLY A 220 -3.56 1.59 8.60
N LEU A 221 -3.28 2.74 8.02
CA LEU A 221 -3.37 4.04 8.72
C LEU A 221 -4.81 4.40 9.08
N LYS A 222 -5.78 4.03 8.26
CA LYS A 222 -7.19 4.24 8.56
C LYS A 222 -7.62 3.46 9.79
N ASN A 223 -7.21 2.19 9.91
CA ASN A 223 -7.45 1.39 11.11
C ASN A 223 -6.84 2.04 12.35
N VAL A 224 -5.61 2.56 12.26
CA VAL A 224 -4.98 3.29 13.37
C VAL A 224 -5.79 4.53 13.74
N GLU A 225 -6.22 5.34 12.77
CA GLU A 225 -7.05 6.53 13.02
C GLU A 225 -8.39 6.18 13.67
N GLU A 226 -9.03 5.07 13.29
CA GLU A 226 -10.29 4.59 13.89
C GLU A 226 -10.09 4.19 15.36
N ILE A 227 -9.00 3.48 15.67
CA ILE A 227 -8.64 3.11 17.04
C ILE A 227 -8.34 4.36 17.87
N VAL A 228 -7.57 5.30 17.32
CA VAL A 228 -7.29 6.59 18.01
C VAL A 228 -8.58 7.31 18.37
N LYS A 229 -9.54 7.37 17.46
CA LYS A 229 -10.87 7.96 17.72
C LYS A 229 -11.64 7.22 18.80
N LYS A 230 -11.63 5.87 18.78
CA LYS A 230 -12.28 5.01 19.78
C LYS A 230 -11.84 5.37 21.20
N TYR A 231 -10.54 5.61 21.40
CA TYR A 231 -9.97 5.95 22.70
C TYR A 231 -9.84 7.46 22.98
N LYS A 232 -10.39 8.32 22.12
CA LYS A 232 -10.25 9.79 22.20
C LYS A 232 -8.76 10.20 22.28
N GLY A 233 -7.89 9.42 21.64
CA GLY A 233 -6.46 9.59 21.62
C GLY A 233 -5.99 10.65 20.61
N LYS A 234 -4.69 10.70 20.40
CA LYS A 234 -4.06 11.58 19.41
C LYS A 234 -3.00 10.82 18.62
N ILE A 235 -2.88 11.14 17.34
CA ILE A 235 -1.79 10.68 16.51
C ILE A 235 -1.23 11.85 15.71
N ASN A 236 0.10 11.99 15.72
CA ASN A 236 0.83 13.02 15.02
C ASN A 236 1.87 12.38 14.10
N TYR A 237 2.00 12.93 12.90
CA TYR A 237 3.04 12.56 11.96
C TYR A 237 3.90 13.78 11.64
N SER A 238 5.21 13.59 11.58
CA SER A 238 6.12 14.65 11.16
C SER A 238 7.30 14.07 10.39
N VAL A 239 7.89 14.89 9.53
CA VAL A 239 9.12 14.53 8.81
C VAL A 239 10.16 15.58 9.13
N LYS A 240 11.33 15.14 9.58
CA LYS A 240 12.48 16.00 9.82
C LYS A 240 13.69 15.34 9.20
N GLU A 241 14.40 16.06 8.35
CA GLU A 241 15.53 15.55 7.59
C GLU A 241 15.14 14.31 6.76
N LYS A 242 15.76 13.16 7.05
CA LYS A 242 15.53 11.87 6.38
C LYS A 242 14.73 10.88 7.24
N TYR A 243 14.00 11.40 8.25
CA TYR A 243 13.24 10.56 9.18
C TYR A 243 11.78 10.94 9.25
N PHE A 244 10.95 9.91 9.25
CA PHE A 244 9.53 9.99 9.54
C PHE A 244 9.28 9.69 11.02
N TYR A 245 8.50 10.53 11.67
CA TYR A 245 8.16 10.40 13.09
C TYR A 245 6.67 10.17 13.21
N THR A 246 6.30 9.20 14.01
CA THR A 246 4.92 8.93 14.44
C THR A 246 4.84 9.01 15.95
N GLU A 247 3.91 9.78 16.47
CA GLU A 247 3.59 9.86 17.90
C GLU A 247 2.13 9.51 18.10
N LEU A 248 1.87 8.46 18.88
CA LEU A 248 0.54 7.97 19.20
C LEU A 248 0.30 8.04 20.69
N LEU A 249 -0.87 8.53 21.08
CA LEU A 249 -1.39 8.55 22.44
C LEU A 249 -2.77 7.90 22.46
N LEU A 250 -2.95 6.85 23.27
CA LEU A 250 -4.21 6.15 23.53
C LEU A 250 -4.56 6.14 25.01
#